data_cce788e63b12cc37402a147e3b43aaa0
#
_entry.id   cce788e63b12cc37402a147e3b43aaa0
#
_cell.length_a   1.000
_cell.length_b   1.000
_cell.length_c   1.000
_cell.angle_alpha   90.00
_cell.angle_beta   90.00
_cell.angle_gamma   90.00
#
_symmetry.space_group_name_H-M   'P 1'
#
loop_
_entity.id
_entity.type
_entity.pdbx_description
1 polymer ?
#
loop_
_entity_poly.entity_id
_entity_poly.type
_entity_poly.pdbx_seq_one_letter_code
_entity_poly.pdbx_strand_id
1 'polypeptide(L)'
;FQQAKAFCGQNPKAREVVAACKKAGYPVVLATNPIFPAVATESRIRWAGLEPEDFTWYTTYENIGYSKPNPAYYQHILTRLGAQAEDCLMVGNDVDEDMGAAQQAGLSVFLLTDCLINREGKDITPYPQGDFDALMGFVQSWA
;
A
#
# COMPACT_ATOMS: atom_id res chain seq x y z
N PHE A 1 2.75 18.93 13.08
CA PHE A 1 2.27 17.80 12.26
C PHE A 1 0.75 17.70 12.26
N GLN A 2 0.09 17.85 13.42
CA GLN A 2 -1.39 17.78 13.50
C GLN A 2 -2.09 18.85 12.67
N GLN A 3 -1.47 20.00 12.47
CA GLN A 3 -2.02 21.06 11.62
C GLN A 3 -2.13 20.65 10.14
N ALA A 4 -1.34 19.69 9.70
CA ALA A 4 -1.40 19.18 8.33
C ALA A 4 -2.72 18.47 8.03
N LYS A 5 -3.47 18.01 9.04
CA LYS A 5 -4.77 17.37 8.88
C LYS A 5 -5.74 18.19 8.06
N ALA A 6 -5.70 19.52 8.20
CA ALA A 6 -6.60 20.43 7.48
C ALA A 6 -6.44 20.35 5.95
N PHE A 7 -5.31 19.84 5.47
CA PHE A 7 -4.99 19.71 4.05
C PHE A 7 -5.12 18.28 3.53
N CYS A 8 -5.57 17.35 4.35
CA CYS A 8 -5.74 15.95 3.99
C CYS A 8 -7.20 15.62 3.74
N GLY A 9 -7.44 14.82 2.71
CA GLY A 9 -8.77 14.30 2.41
C GLY A 9 -8.91 12.82 2.81
N GLN A 10 -10.16 12.36 2.85
CA GLN A 10 -10.48 10.94 3.05
C GLN A 10 -11.15 10.40 1.79
N ASN A 11 -10.85 9.14 1.46
CA ASN A 11 -11.60 8.38 0.47
C ASN A 11 -12.28 7.21 1.18
N PRO A 12 -13.62 7.21 1.33
CA PRO A 12 -14.34 6.14 2.02
C PRO A 12 -14.11 4.76 1.39
N LYS A 13 -13.84 4.73 0.09
CA LYS A 13 -13.61 3.47 -0.65
C LYS A 13 -12.33 2.75 -0.20
N ALA A 14 -11.31 3.48 0.23
CA ALA A 14 -10.09 2.87 0.79
C ALA A 14 -10.42 2.05 2.04
N ARG A 15 -11.27 2.58 2.92
CA ARG A 15 -11.74 1.88 4.13
C ARG A 15 -12.54 0.65 3.77
N GLU A 16 -13.39 0.73 2.75
CA GLU A 16 -14.19 -0.41 2.29
C GLU A 16 -13.31 -1.54 1.75
N VAL A 17 -12.26 -1.23 1.00
CA VAL A 17 -11.30 -2.23 0.48
C VAL A 17 -10.55 -2.90 1.62
N VAL A 18 -10.04 -2.13 2.59
CA VAL A 18 -9.35 -2.68 3.76
C VAL A 18 -10.29 -3.60 4.55
N ALA A 19 -11.54 -3.19 4.77
CA ALA A 19 -12.53 -4.01 5.46
C ALA A 19 -12.82 -5.32 4.70
N ALA A 20 -12.92 -5.27 3.38
CA ALA A 20 -13.14 -6.46 2.55
C ALA A 20 -11.95 -7.44 2.65
N CYS A 21 -10.73 -6.95 2.66
CA CYS A 21 -9.53 -7.79 2.82
C CYS A 21 -9.52 -8.47 4.20
N LYS A 22 -9.82 -7.73 5.26
CA LYS A 22 -9.90 -8.28 6.61
C LYS A 22 -10.98 -9.34 6.73
N LYS A 23 -12.16 -9.09 6.17
CA LYS A 23 -13.26 -10.06 6.15
C LYS A 23 -12.90 -11.34 5.42
N ALA A 24 -12.11 -11.24 4.35
CA ALA A 24 -11.61 -12.39 3.61
C ALA A 24 -10.47 -13.14 4.32
N GLY A 25 -9.99 -12.61 5.45
CA GLY A 25 -8.90 -13.21 6.22
C GLY A 25 -7.50 -12.87 5.71
N TYR A 26 -7.36 -11.88 4.83
CA TYR A 26 -6.05 -11.44 4.34
C TYR A 26 -5.38 -10.51 5.36
N PRO A 27 -4.10 -10.77 5.71
CA PRO A 27 -3.30 -9.75 6.39
C PRO A 27 -3.15 -8.50 5.51
N VAL A 28 -3.31 -7.33 6.11
CA VAL A 28 -3.19 -6.06 5.41
C VAL A 28 -2.04 -5.28 6.02
N VAL A 29 -1.10 -4.86 5.17
CA VAL A 29 0.06 -4.07 5.58
C VAL A 29 0.00 -2.71 4.90
N LEU A 30 0.22 -1.66 5.67
CA LEU A 30 0.41 -0.33 5.12
C LEU A 30 1.89 -0.12 4.79
N ALA A 31 2.23 -0.15 3.51
CA ALA A 31 3.59 -0.07 3.01
C ALA A 31 3.91 1.36 2.54
N THR A 32 4.23 2.24 3.48
CA THR A 32 4.65 3.62 3.19
C THR A 32 6.17 3.74 3.23
N ASN A 33 6.72 4.78 2.61
CA ASN A 33 8.13 5.11 2.84
C ASN A 33 8.34 5.54 4.29
N PRO A 34 9.34 4.99 4.98
CA PRO A 34 9.49 5.12 6.43
C PRO A 34 10.19 6.44 6.83
N ILE A 35 9.70 7.55 6.30
CA ILE A 35 10.25 8.89 6.58
C ILE A 35 9.62 9.54 7.82
N PHE A 36 8.57 8.95 8.35
CA PHE A 36 7.87 9.46 9.53
C PHE A 36 7.97 8.48 10.69
N PRO A 37 8.08 8.99 11.93
CA PRO A 37 7.98 8.15 13.12
C PRO A 37 6.56 7.57 13.26
N ALA A 38 6.43 6.52 14.08
CA ALA A 38 5.17 5.78 14.25
C ALA A 38 3.99 6.69 14.61
N VAL A 39 4.19 7.64 15.51
CA VAL A 39 3.12 8.58 15.94
C VAL A 39 2.56 9.37 14.75
N ALA A 40 3.41 9.79 13.82
CA ALA A 40 2.99 10.53 12.64
C ALA A 40 2.27 9.62 11.63
N THR A 41 2.79 8.42 11.42
CA THR A 41 2.15 7.42 10.54
C THR A 41 0.77 7.05 11.06
N GLU A 42 0.62 6.80 12.34
CA GLU A 42 -0.67 6.49 12.97
C GLU A 42 -1.67 7.64 12.84
N SER A 43 -1.21 8.89 13.00
CA SER A 43 -2.05 10.07 12.78
C SER A 43 -2.56 10.13 11.34
N ARG A 44 -1.70 9.86 10.36
CA ARG A 44 -2.09 9.84 8.94
C ARG A 44 -3.09 8.73 8.62
N ILE A 45 -2.95 7.57 9.24
CA ILE A 45 -3.92 6.48 9.12
C ILE A 45 -5.30 6.97 9.58
N ARG A 46 -5.38 7.62 10.76
CA ARG A 46 -6.64 8.14 11.28
C ARG A 46 -7.22 9.25 10.41
N TRP A 47 -6.38 10.10 9.85
CA TRP A 47 -6.83 11.15 8.91
C TRP A 47 -7.41 10.58 7.63
N ALA A 48 -6.97 9.41 7.21
CA ALA A 48 -7.52 8.70 6.06
C ALA A 48 -8.83 7.95 6.38
N GLY A 49 -9.29 8.01 7.62
CA GLY A 49 -10.53 7.35 8.04
C GLY A 49 -10.36 5.91 8.48
N LEU A 50 -9.12 5.49 8.76
CA LEU A 50 -8.76 4.16 9.22
C LEU A 50 -8.17 4.23 10.62
N GLU A 51 -7.98 3.06 11.25
CA GLU A 51 -7.29 2.94 12.52
C GLU A 51 -6.02 2.09 12.36
N PRO A 52 -4.96 2.31 13.15
CA PRO A 52 -3.76 1.47 13.08
C PRO A 52 -4.05 -0.02 13.23
N GLU A 53 -5.05 -0.37 14.02
CA GLU A 53 -5.48 -1.75 14.28
C GLU A 53 -6.11 -2.42 13.05
N ASP A 54 -6.48 -1.67 12.03
CA ASP A 54 -6.96 -2.20 10.76
C ASP A 54 -5.87 -2.90 9.96
N PHE A 55 -4.60 -2.64 10.31
CA PHE A 55 -3.44 -3.21 9.64
C PHE A 55 -2.76 -4.25 10.52
N THR A 56 -2.32 -5.35 9.91
CA THR A 56 -1.48 -6.34 10.57
C THR A 56 -0.13 -5.74 10.95
N TRP A 57 0.38 -4.88 10.09
CA TRP A 57 1.62 -4.15 10.29
C TRP A 57 1.64 -2.90 9.41
N TYR A 58 2.41 -1.91 9.81
CA TYR A 58 2.66 -0.72 8.99
C TYR A 58 4.11 -0.26 9.17
N THR A 59 4.72 0.23 8.07
CA THR A 59 6.11 0.66 8.06
C THR A 59 6.26 2.04 8.68
N THR A 60 7.26 2.20 9.54
CA THR A 60 7.60 3.46 10.20
C THR A 60 9.11 3.67 10.18
N TYR A 61 9.54 4.88 10.50
CA TYR A 61 10.97 5.20 10.60
C TYR A 61 11.72 4.23 11.54
N GLU A 62 11.06 3.76 12.61
CA GLU A 62 11.68 2.93 13.64
C GLU A 62 11.76 1.44 13.26
N ASN A 63 10.94 0.95 12.34
CA ASN A 63 10.78 -0.49 12.16
C ASN A 63 11.29 -1.06 10.83
N ILE A 64 11.80 -0.23 9.94
CA ILE A 64 12.37 -0.70 8.68
C ILE A 64 13.54 0.19 8.24
N GLY A 65 14.61 -0.44 7.76
CA GLY A 65 15.83 0.24 7.32
C GLY A 65 15.92 0.51 5.82
N TYR A 66 14.88 0.20 5.07
CA TYR A 66 14.83 0.37 3.61
C TYR A 66 13.67 1.26 3.22
N SER A 67 13.76 1.88 2.03
CA SER A 67 12.67 2.66 1.46
C SER A 67 12.44 2.28 0.00
N LYS A 68 11.22 2.51 -0.46
CA LYS A 68 10.89 2.36 -1.89
C LYS A 68 11.68 3.38 -2.71
N PRO A 69 12.18 3.06 -3.90
CA PRO A 69 11.89 1.87 -4.70
C PRO A 69 12.87 0.69 -4.53
N ASN A 70 13.62 0.61 -3.44
CA ASN A 70 14.54 -0.51 -3.23
C ASN A 70 13.76 -1.81 -3.02
N PRO A 71 14.00 -2.87 -3.82
CA PRO A 71 13.31 -4.16 -3.63
C PRO A 71 13.52 -4.78 -2.25
N ALA A 72 14.64 -4.46 -1.57
CA ALA A 72 14.89 -4.91 -0.21
C ALA A 72 13.81 -4.46 0.78
N TYR A 73 13.14 -3.33 0.50
CA TYR A 73 11.99 -2.86 1.27
C TYR A 73 10.87 -3.90 1.30
N TYR A 74 10.50 -4.42 0.14
CA TYR A 74 9.45 -5.44 0.03
C TYR A 74 9.89 -6.79 0.58
N GLN A 75 11.15 -7.17 0.35
CA GLN A 75 11.71 -8.40 0.90
C GLN A 75 11.69 -8.41 2.43
N HIS A 76 11.97 -7.27 3.05
CA HIS A 76 11.88 -7.11 4.51
C HIS A 76 10.46 -7.33 5.01
N ILE A 77 9.47 -6.74 4.33
CA ILE A 77 8.05 -6.90 4.69
C ILE A 77 7.63 -8.38 4.56
N LEU A 78 8.01 -9.04 3.48
CA LEU A 78 7.72 -10.46 3.26
C LEU A 78 8.30 -11.33 4.37
N THR A 79 9.55 -11.09 4.74
CA THR A 79 10.21 -11.81 5.85
C THR A 79 9.46 -11.59 7.15
N ARG A 80 9.07 -10.36 7.43
CA ARG A 80 8.32 -10.00 8.64
C ARG A 80 6.96 -10.71 8.72
N LEU A 81 6.28 -10.85 7.58
CA LEU A 81 4.98 -11.53 7.49
C LEU A 81 5.09 -13.05 7.44
N GLY A 82 6.27 -13.59 7.13
CA GLY A 82 6.44 -15.01 6.83
C GLY A 82 5.71 -15.43 5.55
N ALA A 83 5.59 -14.50 4.58
CA ALA A 83 4.83 -14.70 3.36
C ALA A 83 5.73 -14.92 2.15
N GLN A 84 5.22 -15.64 1.14
CA GLN A 84 5.87 -15.77 -0.15
C GLN A 84 5.43 -14.63 -1.07
N ALA A 85 6.36 -14.12 -1.90
CA ALA A 85 6.08 -12.99 -2.76
C ALA A 85 4.92 -13.25 -3.73
N GLU A 86 4.86 -14.45 -4.30
CA GLU A 86 3.81 -14.83 -5.25
C GLU A 86 2.40 -14.87 -4.63
N ASP A 87 2.30 -14.92 -3.31
CA ASP A 87 1.03 -14.94 -2.58
C ASP A 87 0.60 -13.54 -2.14
N CYS A 88 1.37 -12.50 -2.47
CA CYS A 88 1.14 -11.14 -2.02
C CYS A 88 0.81 -10.20 -3.17
N LEU A 89 -0.09 -9.26 -2.89
CA LEU A 89 -0.49 -8.20 -3.81
C LEU A 89 -0.06 -6.84 -3.26
N MET A 90 0.74 -6.10 -4.04
CA MET A 90 1.04 -4.70 -3.75
C MET A 90 0.06 -3.80 -4.48
N VAL A 91 -0.64 -2.98 -3.72
CA VAL A 91 -1.55 -1.95 -4.24
C VAL A 91 -0.93 -0.59 -4.01
N GLY A 92 -0.79 0.20 -5.05
CA GLY A 92 -0.21 1.52 -4.94
C GLY A 92 -0.49 2.41 -6.13
N ASN A 93 -0.07 3.66 -6.05
CA ASN A 93 -0.32 4.68 -7.06
C ASN A 93 0.95 5.21 -7.74
N ASP A 94 2.12 4.79 -7.29
CA ASP A 94 3.41 5.23 -7.82
C ASP A 94 4.02 4.12 -8.69
N VAL A 95 4.23 4.43 -9.98
CA VAL A 95 4.69 3.43 -10.96
C VAL A 95 6.07 2.88 -10.58
N ASP A 96 6.98 3.72 -10.11
CA ASP A 96 8.34 3.30 -9.78
C ASP A 96 8.44 2.69 -8.38
N GLU A 97 7.91 3.38 -7.38
CA GLU A 97 8.04 2.97 -5.98
C GLU A 97 7.18 1.76 -5.63
N ASP A 98 5.96 1.72 -6.15
CA ASP A 98 5.00 0.69 -5.77
C ASP A 98 5.00 -0.48 -6.77
N MET A 99 4.94 -0.19 -8.08
CA MET A 99 4.79 -1.23 -9.09
C MET A 99 6.11 -1.88 -9.46
N GLY A 100 7.05 -1.10 -9.98
CA GLY A 100 8.33 -1.63 -10.49
C GLY A 100 9.13 -2.35 -9.41
N ALA A 101 9.28 -1.73 -8.25
CA ALA A 101 10.04 -2.30 -7.14
C ALA A 101 9.37 -3.56 -6.55
N ALA A 102 8.04 -3.56 -6.43
CA ALA A 102 7.32 -4.73 -5.94
C ALA A 102 7.43 -5.92 -6.91
N GLN A 103 7.33 -5.67 -8.21
CA GLN A 103 7.54 -6.72 -9.22
C GLN A 103 8.96 -7.29 -9.18
N GLN A 104 9.96 -6.46 -8.97
CA GLN A 104 11.34 -6.93 -8.80
C GLN A 104 11.51 -7.83 -7.59
N ALA A 105 10.72 -7.61 -6.55
CA ALA A 105 10.68 -8.48 -5.37
C ALA A 105 9.78 -9.73 -5.55
N GLY A 106 9.09 -9.85 -6.67
CA GLY A 106 8.26 -11.01 -7.01
C GLY A 106 6.80 -10.92 -6.63
N LEU A 107 6.32 -9.75 -6.16
CA LEU A 107 4.92 -9.57 -5.81
C LEU A 107 4.04 -9.37 -7.05
N SER A 108 2.77 -9.76 -6.94
CA SER A 108 1.73 -9.26 -7.85
C SER A 108 1.42 -7.81 -7.53
N VAL A 109 0.95 -7.05 -8.51
CA VAL A 109 0.71 -5.60 -8.35
C VAL A 109 -0.65 -5.20 -8.89
N PHE A 110 -1.22 -4.12 -8.31
CA PHE A 110 -2.38 -3.42 -8.84
C PHE A 110 -2.12 -1.92 -8.74
N LEU A 111 -2.24 -1.21 -9.87
CA LEU A 111 -2.00 0.23 -9.94
C LEU A 111 -3.31 1.00 -9.75
N LEU A 112 -3.39 1.75 -8.64
CA LEU A 112 -4.48 2.69 -8.40
C LEU A 112 -4.31 3.93 -9.26
N THR A 113 -5.34 4.28 -10.03
CA THR A 113 -5.30 5.41 -10.96
C THR A 113 -5.91 6.69 -10.41
N ASP A 114 -6.55 6.66 -9.25
CA ASP A 114 -7.18 7.85 -8.63
C ASP A 114 -6.18 8.98 -8.35
N CYS A 115 -4.96 8.64 -7.93
CA CYS A 115 -3.88 9.59 -7.66
C CYS A 115 -2.57 9.11 -8.28
N LEU A 116 -2.61 8.75 -9.55
CA LEU A 116 -1.48 8.16 -10.28
C LEU A 116 -0.25 9.08 -10.26
N ILE A 117 0.89 8.49 -9.93
CA ILE A 117 2.21 9.13 -10.03
C ILE A 117 3.04 8.35 -11.03
N ASN A 118 3.32 8.96 -12.18
CA ASN A 118 4.15 8.41 -13.25
C ASN A 118 5.11 9.49 -13.75
N ARG A 119 6.19 9.70 -12.99
CA ARG A 119 7.13 10.80 -13.22
C ARG A 119 7.85 10.72 -14.56
N GLU A 120 8.11 9.50 -15.03
CA GLU A 120 8.88 9.26 -16.25
C GLU A 120 8.01 8.97 -17.48
N GLY A 121 6.67 9.02 -17.33
CA GLY A 121 5.76 8.75 -18.42
C GLY A 121 5.87 7.33 -18.97
N LYS A 122 6.10 6.35 -18.10
CA LYS A 122 6.22 4.94 -18.50
C LYS A 122 4.90 4.38 -18.98
N ASP A 123 4.97 3.36 -19.85
CA ASP A 123 3.79 2.62 -20.27
C ASP A 123 3.22 1.84 -19.08
N ILE A 124 1.96 2.11 -18.73
CA ILE A 124 1.25 1.46 -17.62
C ILE A 124 0.30 0.36 -18.07
N THR A 125 0.15 0.14 -19.37
CA THR A 125 -0.78 -0.88 -19.89
C THR A 125 -0.51 -2.31 -19.39
N PRO A 126 0.74 -2.72 -19.09
CA PRO A 126 1.00 -4.06 -18.55
C PRO A 126 0.47 -4.30 -17.14
N TYR A 127 0.15 -3.24 -16.37
CA TYR A 127 -0.29 -3.41 -14.99
C TYR A 127 -1.80 -3.60 -14.90
N PRO A 128 -2.29 -4.53 -14.06
CA PRO A 128 -3.68 -4.48 -13.59
C PRO A 128 -3.88 -3.11 -12.94
N GLN A 129 -4.96 -2.40 -13.30
CA GLN A 129 -5.14 -1.02 -12.88
C GLN A 129 -6.60 -0.60 -12.85
N GLY A 130 -6.87 0.45 -12.12
CA GLY A 130 -8.16 1.09 -12.04
C GLY A 130 -8.33 1.92 -10.78
N ASP A 131 -9.55 2.38 -10.54
CA ASP A 131 -9.93 3.10 -9.34
C ASP A 131 -10.19 2.13 -8.17
N PHE A 132 -10.64 2.66 -7.03
CA PHE A 132 -10.96 1.82 -5.87
C PHE A 132 -12.10 0.82 -6.15
N ASP A 133 -13.05 1.15 -7.00
CA ASP A 133 -14.12 0.22 -7.36
C ASP A 133 -13.57 -0.97 -8.15
N ALA A 134 -12.68 -0.71 -9.10
CA ALA A 134 -11.97 -1.74 -9.84
C ALA A 134 -11.08 -2.59 -8.92
N LEU A 135 -10.41 -1.97 -7.96
CA LEU A 135 -9.61 -2.68 -6.96
C LEU A 135 -10.48 -3.59 -6.11
N MET A 136 -11.64 -3.14 -5.69
CA MET A 136 -12.57 -3.97 -4.91
C MET A 136 -12.94 -5.26 -5.67
N GLY A 137 -13.29 -5.13 -6.94
CA GLY A 137 -13.57 -6.29 -7.80
C GLY A 137 -12.38 -7.22 -7.96
N PHE A 138 -11.18 -6.66 -8.12
CA PHE A 138 -9.94 -7.42 -8.23
C PHE A 138 -9.65 -8.21 -6.96
N VAL A 139 -9.77 -7.58 -5.79
CA VAL A 139 -9.55 -8.24 -4.49
C VAL A 139 -10.55 -9.36 -4.24
N GLN A 140 -11.82 -9.14 -4.60
CA GLN A 140 -12.88 -10.16 -4.45
C GLN A 140 -12.64 -11.39 -5.32
N SER A 141 -11.97 -11.21 -6.47
CA SER A 141 -11.61 -12.31 -7.38
C SER A 141 -10.21 -12.89 -7.10
N TRP A 142 -9.46 -12.28 -6.22
CA TRP A 142 -8.11 -12.74 -5.84
C TRP A 142 -8.22 -14.05 -5.08
N ALA A 143 -7.54 -15.06 -5.54
CA ALA A 143 -7.55 -16.39 -4.93
C ALA A 143 -6.15 -16.88 -4.63
#